data_410cbfa65f14dc55c86f3d792498c832
#
_entry.id   410cbfa65f14dc55c86f3d792498c832
#
_cell.length_a   1.000
_cell.length_b   1.000
_cell.length_c   1.000
_cell.angle_alpha   90.00
_cell.angle_beta   90.00
_cell.angle_gamma   90.00
#
_symmetry.space_group_name_H-M   'P 1'
#
loop_
_entity.id
_entity.type
_entity.pdbx_description
1 polymer ?
#
loop_
_entity_poly.entity_id
_entity_poly.type
_entity_poly.pdbx_seq_one_letter_code
_entity_poly.pdbx_strand_id
1 'polypeptide(L)'
;MPFTGRTHVRIARPSRDLAAAERFWAAGLGLTVLFRADAGREPGTHDLLMVGHPDASWHLELVHGGDHPTDPRPTDEDLLVLYFDGPVPEETVDRLREHGGKRVTSPNPYWNEWGVTIEDPDGYRLVLCRRGWSNS
;
A
#
# COMPACT_ATOMS: atom_id res chain seq x y z
N MET A 1 7.58 28.03 1.06
CA MET A 1 6.16 27.66 0.98
C MET A 1 5.77 26.87 2.23
N PRO A 2 4.69 27.22 2.90
CA PRO A 2 4.29 26.45 4.06
C PRO A 2 3.78 25.05 3.66
N PHE A 3 3.90 24.14 4.58
CA PHE A 3 3.28 22.83 4.48
C PHE A 3 1.77 22.98 4.67
N THR A 4 0.99 22.41 3.75
CA THR A 4 -0.48 22.47 3.78
C THR A 4 -1.06 21.09 3.52
N GLY A 5 -2.39 20.97 3.61
CA GLY A 5 -3.08 19.76 3.22
C GLY A 5 -2.94 19.38 1.73
N ARG A 6 -2.45 20.31 0.90
CA ARG A 6 -2.21 20.06 -0.52
C ARG A 6 -0.77 19.68 -0.82
N THR A 7 0.12 19.73 0.18
CA THR A 7 1.50 19.29 0.00
C THR A 7 1.48 17.79 -0.30
N HIS A 8 2.19 17.40 -1.35
CA HIS A 8 2.19 16.00 -1.77
C HIS A 8 2.92 15.11 -0.76
N VAL A 9 2.36 13.96 -0.44
CA VAL A 9 2.92 13.02 0.53
C VAL A 9 3.34 11.73 -0.18
N ARG A 10 4.61 11.36 0.01
CA ARG A 10 5.12 10.05 -0.41
C ARG A 10 5.28 9.19 0.83
N ILE A 11 4.78 7.95 0.76
CA ILE A 11 5.03 6.95 1.78
C ILE A 11 5.87 5.87 1.13
N ALA A 12 7.10 5.71 1.60
CA ALA A 12 8.06 4.77 1.03
C ALA A 12 8.21 3.54 1.92
N ARG A 13 8.26 2.36 1.30
CA ARG A 13 8.40 1.09 1.99
C ARG A 13 9.35 0.17 1.23
N PRO A 14 10.15 -0.63 1.94
CA PRO A 14 10.91 -1.68 1.27
C PRO A 14 9.98 -2.78 0.79
N SER A 15 10.36 -3.45 -0.30
CA SER A 15 9.64 -4.61 -0.83
C SER A 15 10.64 -5.67 -1.25
N ARG A 16 10.31 -6.93 -1.00
CA ARG A 16 11.15 -8.06 -1.41
C ARG A 16 10.99 -8.39 -2.88
N ASP A 17 9.83 -8.08 -3.46
CA ASP A 17 9.48 -8.48 -4.82
C ASP A 17 8.54 -7.44 -5.41
N LEU A 18 9.07 -6.54 -6.24
CA LEU A 18 8.27 -5.47 -6.82
C LEU A 18 7.23 -5.99 -7.81
N ALA A 19 7.48 -7.11 -8.48
CA ALA A 19 6.49 -7.70 -9.38
C ALA A 19 5.27 -8.18 -8.58
N ALA A 20 5.49 -8.83 -7.44
CA ALA A 20 4.40 -9.24 -6.55
C ALA A 20 3.66 -8.03 -5.97
N ALA A 21 4.41 -7.00 -5.57
CA ALA A 21 3.83 -5.76 -5.04
C ALA A 21 2.97 -5.06 -6.09
N GLU A 22 3.42 -5.01 -7.33
CA GLU A 22 2.64 -4.42 -8.42
C GLU A 22 1.34 -5.18 -8.65
N ARG A 23 1.40 -6.50 -8.64
CA ARG A 23 0.19 -7.31 -8.79
C ARG A 23 -0.83 -6.99 -7.72
N PHE A 24 -0.39 -6.87 -6.48
CA PHE A 24 -1.28 -6.57 -5.36
C PHE A 24 -1.86 -5.15 -5.44
N TRP A 25 -0.99 -4.15 -5.57
CA TRP A 25 -1.40 -2.75 -5.46
C TRP A 25 -2.07 -2.22 -6.73
N ALA A 26 -1.61 -2.66 -7.91
CA ALA A 26 -2.17 -2.20 -9.19
C ALA A 26 -3.27 -3.13 -9.68
N ALA A 27 -2.96 -4.40 -9.94
CA ALA A 27 -3.98 -5.33 -10.46
C ALA A 27 -5.01 -5.68 -9.39
N GLY A 28 -4.61 -5.83 -8.14
CA GLY A 28 -5.51 -6.16 -7.03
C GLY A 28 -6.34 -4.98 -6.56
N LEU A 29 -5.70 -3.95 -6.03
CA LEU A 29 -6.42 -2.80 -5.46
C LEU A 29 -6.92 -1.82 -6.53
N GLY A 30 -6.26 -1.77 -7.67
CA GLY A 30 -6.67 -0.87 -8.75
C GLY A 30 -5.94 0.46 -8.76
N LEU A 31 -4.83 0.58 -8.03
CA LEU A 31 -4.00 1.78 -8.14
C LEU A 31 -3.29 1.82 -9.49
N THR A 32 -2.98 3.02 -9.93
CA THR A 32 -2.23 3.24 -11.17
C THR A 32 -0.74 3.17 -10.88
N VAL A 33 0.03 2.53 -11.76
CA VAL A 33 1.49 2.63 -11.74
C VAL A 33 1.84 4.03 -12.22
N LEU A 34 2.38 4.85 -11.32
CA LEU A 34 2.70 6.26 -11.60
C LEU A 34 4.12 6.43 -12.11
N PHE A 35 5.04 5.61 -11.66
CA PHE A 35 6.44 5.67 -12.05
C PHE A 35 7.11 4.35 -11.76
N ARG A 36 8.11 4.04 -12.56
CA ARG A 36 8.90 2.81 -12.44
C ARG A 36 10.34 3.14 -12.81
N ALA A 37 11.29 2.67 -12.02
CA ALA A 37 12.71 2.78 -12.36
C ALA A 37 13.42 1.51 -11.96
N ASP A 38 14.30 1.04 -12.81
CA ASP A 38 15.13 -0.11 -12.53
C ASP A 38 16.48 0.36 -12.00
N ALA A 39 17.07 -0.42 -11.09
CA ALA A 39 18.40 -0.14 -10.55
C ALA A 39 19.41 -0.12 -11.69
N GLY A 40 20.23 0.93 -11.70
CA GLY A 40 21.38 0.97 -12.57
C GLY A 40 22.53 0.16 -11.97
N ARG A 41 23.67 0.16 -12.67
CA ARG A 41 24.88 -0.49 -12.17
C ARG A 41 25.65 0.41 -11.20
N GLU A 42 25.24 1.66 -11.08
CA GLU A 42 25.88 2.62 -10.18
C GLU A 42 25.50 2.34 -8.73
N PRO A 43 26.44 2.55 -7.78
CA PRO A 43 26.13 2.40 -6.36
C PRO A 43 24.98 3.32 -5.92
N GLY A 44 24.15 2.83 -4.99
CA GLY A 44 23.05 3.60 -4.44
C GLY A 44 21.78 3.61 -5.26
N THR A 45 21.76 2.96 -6.44
CA THR A 45 20.54 2.88 -7.25
C THR A 45 19.62 1.78 -6.76
N HIS A 46 18.31 2.02 -6.90
CA HIS A 46 17.27 1.09 -6.44
C HIS A 46 16.27 0.82 -7.55
N ASP A 47 15.65 -0.35 -7.49
CA ASP A 47 14.43 -0.59 -8.22
C ASP A 47 13.29 0.11 -7.49
N LEU A 48 12.47 0.86 -8.23
CA LEU A 48 11.37 1.63 -7.67
C LEU A 48 10.07 1.31 -8.39
N LEU A 49 9.00 1.29 -7.61
CA LEU A 49 7.64 1.25 -8.13
C LEU A 49 6.82 2.28 -7.35
N MET A 50 6.18 3.19 -8.06
CA MET A 50 5.26 4.15 -7.44
C MET A 50 3.85 3.85 -7.91
N VAL A 51 2.93 3.72 -6.96
CA VAL A 51 1.52 3.43 -7.23
C VAL A 51 0.63 4.43 -6.49
N GLY A 52 -0.50 4.76 -7.09
CA GLY A 52 -1.45 5.69 -6.50
C GLY A 52 -2.53 6.08 -7.50
N HIS A 53 -3.25 7.14 -7.18
CA HIS A 53 -4.18 7.77 -8.12
C HIS A 53 -3.54 9.03 -8.67
N PRO A 54 -3.60 9.27 -10.00
CA PRO A 54 -2.96 10.45 -10.60
C PRO A 54 -3.47 11.78 -10.04
N ASP A 55 -4.69 11.83 -9.54
CA ASP A 55 -5.31 13.04 -9.00
C ASP A 55 -5.20 13.17 -7.49
N ALA A 56 -4.57 12.22 -6.81
CA ALA A 56 -4.41 12.27 -5.36
C ALA A 56 -3.16 13.06 -4.97
N SER A 57 -3.13 13.55 -3.73
CA SER A 57 -1.97 14.25 -3.18
C SER A 57 -1.07 13.32 -2.37
N TRP A 58 -1.14 12.05 -2.60
CA TRP A 58 -0.28 11.05 -1.96
C TRP A 58 -0.02 9.89 -2.90
N HIS A 59 1.09 9.19 -2.67
CA HIS A 59 1.35 7.92 -3.34
C HIS A 59 2.24 7.03 -2.49
N LEU A 60 2.28 5.75 -2.83
CA LEU A 60 3.20 4.78 -2.25
C LEU A 60 4.39 4.60 -3.17
N GLU A 61 5.58 4.54 -2.57
CA GLU A 61 6.81 4.13 -3.25
C GLU A 61 7.27 2.82 -2.64
N LEU A 62 7.51 1.84 -3.49
CA LEU A 62 8.03 0.54 -3.10
C LEU A 62 9.43 0.41 -3.64
N VAL A 63 10.37 0.03 -2.78
CA VAL A 63 11.81 0.08 -3.08
C VAL A 63 12.42 -1.28 -2.86
N HIS A 64 13.23 -1.73 -3.81
CA HIS A 64 13.98 -2.97 -3.69
C HIS A 64 15.45 -2.75 -4.07
N GLY A 65 16.36 -3.33 -3.28
CA GLY A 65 17.78 -3.27 -3.58
C GLY A 65 18.50 -2.08 -2.96
N GLY A 66 19.58 -1.63 -3.63
CA GLY A 66 20.46 -0.60 -3.13
C GLY A 66 21.70 -1.17 -2.46
N ASP A 67 22.57 -0.29 -1.97
CA ASP A 67 23.83 -0.69 -1.31
C ASP A 67 23.56 -1.37 0.04
N HIS A 68 22.48 -0.99 0.69
CA HIS A 68 22.08 -1.53 1.98
C HIS A 68 20.62 -1.97 1.90
N PRO A 69 20.34 -3.14 1.27
CA PRO A 69 18.97 -3.62 1.12
C PRO A 69 18.31 -3.78 2.50
N THR A 70 17.09 -3.31 2.60
CA THR A 70 16.30 -3.40 3.82
C THR A 70 15.11 -4.29 3.58
N ASP A 71 14.98 -5.35 4.39
CA ASP A 71 13.81 -6.21 4.35
C ASP A 71 12.61 -5.55 5.02
N PRO A 72 11.40 -5.75 4.50
CA PRO A 72 10.19 -5.32 5.18
C PRO A 72 10.07 -5.97 6.56
N ARG A 73 9.69 -5.18 7.56
CA ARG A 73 9.47 -5.65 8.94
C ARG A 73 8.21 -5.00 9.52
N PRO A 74 7.06 -5.22 8.86
CA PRO A 74 5.83 -4.61 9.35
C PRO A 74 5.39 -5.23 10.66
N THR A 75 4.73 -4.41 11.48
CA THR A 75 4.05 -4.87 12.69
C THR A 75 2.55 -4.90 12.44
N ASP A 76 1.80 -5.46 13.39
CA ASP A 76 0.33 -5.49 13.31
C ASP A 76 -0.29 -4.10 13.35
N GLU A 77 0.46 -3.08 13.73
CA GLU A 77 -0.01 -1.70 13.80
C GLU A 77 0.45 -0.84 12.61
N ASP A 78 1.19 -1.40 11.67
CA ASP A 78 1.54 -0.70 10.43
C ASP A 78 0.40 -0.83 9.44
N LEU A 79 -0.57 0.06 9.57
CA LEU A 79 -1.82 -0.01 8.81
C LEU A 79 -1.89 1.10 7.78
N LEU A 80 -2.30 0.73 6.56
CA LEU A 80 -2.84 1.68 5.58
C LEU A 80 -4.34 1.46 5.55
N VAL A 81 -5.10 2.48 5.98
CA VAL A 81 -6.55 2.36 6.08
C VAL A 81 -7.20 3.18 4.98
N LEU A 82 -8.07 2.53 4.22
CA LEU A 82 -8.90 3.20 3.21
C LEU A 82 -10.34 3.23 3.73
N TYR A 83 -10.86 4.45 3.92
CA TYR A 83 -12.24 4.65 4.38
C TYR A 83 -13.15 4.74 3.17
N PHE A 84 -13.94 3.70 2.95
CA PHE A 84 -14.84 3.61 1.80
C PHE A 84 -16.10 4.45 1.98
N ASP A 85 -16.44 4.78 3.24
CA ASP A 85 -17.67 5.48 3.57
C ASP A 85 -18.89 4.76 2.99
N GLY A 86 -18.95 3.46 3.21
CA GLY A 86 -19.99 2.57 2.68
C GLY A 86 -19.48 1.15 2.61
N PRO A 87 -20.29 0.24 2.08
CA PRO A 87 -19.93 -1.17 2.00
C PRO A 87 -18.63 -1.38 1.23
N VAL A 88 -17.77 -2.26 1.73
CA VAL A 88 -16.57 -2.69 1.01
C VAL A 88 -17.01 -3.73 -0.02
N PRO A 89 -16.75 -3.51 -1.32
CA PRO A 89 -17.16 -4.49 -2.34
C PRO A 89 -16.43 -5.81 -2.14
N GLU A 90 -17.17 -6.91 -2.13
CA GLU A 90 -16.57 -8.24 -2.01
C GLU A 90 -15.60 -8.54 -3.16
N GLU A 91 -15.93 -8.07 -4.35
CA GLU A 91 -15.06 -8.25 -5.52
C GLU A 91 -13.70 -7.57 -5.34
N THR A 92 -13.62 -6.46 -4.58
CA THR A 92 -12.34 -5.83 -4.26
C THR A 92 -11.51 -6.74 -3.36
N VAL A 93 -12.15 -7.31 -2.33
CA VAL A 93 -11.47 -8.26 -1.43
C VAL A 93 -11.00 -9.50 -2.20
N ASP A 94 -11.86 -10.06 -3.04
CA ASP A 94 -11.53 -11.24 -3.83
C ASP A 94 -10.37 -10.96 -4.78
N ARG A 95 -10.39 -9.81 -5.44
CA ARG A 95 -9.34 -9.42 -6.37
C ARG A 95 -8.00 -9.24 -5.68
N LEU A 96 -7.98 -8.65 -4.47
CA LEU A 96 -6.76 -8.54 -3.67
C LEU A 96 -6.22 -9.91 -3.31
N ARG A 97 -7.09 -10.84 -2.90
CA ARG A 97 -6.67 -12.19 -2.55
C ARG A 97 -6.16 -12.96 -3.77
N GLU A 98 -6.76 -12.79 -4.92
CA GLU A 98 -6.32 -13.40 -6.18
C GLU A 98 -4.95 -12.86 -6.63
N HIS A 99 -4.58 -11.66 -6.18
CA HIS A 99 -3.33 -11.01 -6.58
C HIS A 99 -2.32 -10.95 -5.43
N GLY A 100 -2.29 -11.96 -4.60
CA GLY A 100 -1.23 -12.16 -3.61
C GLY A 100 -1.56 -11.65 -2.21
N GLY A 101 -2.75 -11.12 -2.01
CA GLY A 101 -3.19 -10.68 -0.69
C GLY A 101 -3.64 -11.83 0.19
N LYS A 102 -3.46 -11.67 1.50
CA LYS A 102 -3.90 -12.64 2.49
C LYS A 102 -4.81 -11.95 3.49
N ARG A 103 -6.07 -12.40 3.56
CA ARG A 103 -7.00 -11.89 4.56
C ARG A 103 -6.60 -12.39 5.94
N VAL A 104 -6.52 -11.47 6.90
CA VAL A 104 -6.12 -11.78 8.28
C VAL A 104 -7.12 -11.15 9.26
N THR A 105 -7.11 -11.69 10.48
CA THR A 105 -7.86 -11.11 11.59
C THR A 105 -6.95 -10.12 12.31
N SER A 106 -7.44 -8.89 12.52
CA SER A 106 -6.69 -7.89 13.27
C SER A 106 -6.72 -8.20 14.76
N PRO A 107 -5.62 -7.95 15.50
CA PRO A 107 -5.68 -8.00 16.96
C PRO A 107 -6.56 -6.89 17.55
N ASN A 108 -6.85 -5.83 16.79
CA ASN A 108 -7.79 -4.81 17.19
C ASN A 108 -9.19 -5.15 16.67
N PRO A 109 -10.16 -5.49 17.55
CA PRO A 109 -11.51 -5.87 17.12
C PRO A 109 -12.24 -4.81 16.31
N TYR A 110 -11.87 -3.54 16.47
CA TYR A 110 -12.47 -2.44 15.72
C TYR A 110 -12.34 -2.67 14.21
N TRP A 111 -11.15 -3.08 13.76
CA TRP A 111 -10.92 -3.29 12.32
C TRP A 111 -11.65 -4.53 11.79
N ASN A 112 -11.88 -5.55 12.63
CA ASN A 112 -12.64 -6.73 12.24
C ASN A 112 -14.13 -6.40 12.12
N GLU A 113 -14.63 -5.55 13.01
CA GLU A 113 -16.03 -5.13 13.00
C GLU A 113 -16.34 -4.22 11.82
N TRP A 114 -15.46 -3.24 11.56
CA TRP A 114 -15.75 -2.19 10.59
C TRP A 114 -15.07 -2.38 9.23
N GLY A 115 -14.30 -3.43 9.05
CA GLY A 115 -13.60 -3.62 7.81
C GLY A 115 -13.01 -5.00 7.61
N VAL A 116 -12.16 -5.08 6.60
CA VAL A 116 -11.43 -6.28 6.22
C VAL A 116 -9.96 -5.91 6.18
N THR A 117 -9.11 -6.75 6.78
CA THR A 117 -7.66 -6.56 6.79
C THR A 117 -7.02 -7.56 5.84
N ILE A 118 -6.22 -7.05 4.91
CA ILE A 118 -5.50 -7.85 3.90
C ILE A 118 -4.01 -7.55 4.04
N GLU A 119 -3.19 -8.58 4.21
CA GLU A 119 -1.74 -8.41 4.13
C GLU A 119 -1.30 -8.39 2.67
N ASP A 120 -0.41 -7.46 2.33
CA ASP A 120 0.23 -7.45 1.02
C ASP A 120 1.33 -8.52 0.96
N PRO A 121 2.00 -8.72 -0.20
CA PRO A 121 3.05 -9.75 -0.30
C PRO A 121 4.23 -9.54 0.65
N ASP A 122 4.45 -8.33 1.15
CA ASP A 122 5.52 -8.02 2.10
C ASP A 122 5.05 -8.09 3.56
N GLY A 123 3.78 -8.36 3.80
CA GLY A 123 3.20 -8.46 5.15
C GLY A 123 2.64 -7.16 5.70
N TYR A 124 2.69 -6.07 4.95
CA TYR A 124 2.04 -4.82 5.36
C TYR A 124 0.52 -4.95 5.26
N ARG A 125 -0.18 -4.34 6.20
CA ARG A 125 -1.62 -4.51 6.31
C ARG A 125 -2.38 -3.36 5.66
N LEU A 126 -3.30 -3.72 4.79
CA LEU A 126 -4.27 -2.83 4.17
C LEU A 126 -5.61 -3.10 4.83
N VAL A 127 -6.22 -2.06 5.40
CA VAL A 127 -7.56 -2.16 5.98
C VAL A 127 -8.55 -1.47 5.06
N LEU A 128 -9.55 -2.20 4.61
CA LEU A 128 -10.67 -1.66 3.84
C LEU A 128 -11.80 -1.43 4.83
N CYS A 129 -12.03 -0.17 5.19
CA CYS A 129 -12.96 0.20 6.25
C CYS A 129 -14.25 0.76 5.64
N ARG A 130 -15.41 0.27 6.11
CA ARG A 130 -16.70 0.74 5.60
C ARG A 130 -17.15 2.06 6.23
N ARG A 131 -16.47 2.53 7.25
CA ARG A 131 -16.76 3.84 7.84
C ARG A 131 -16.11 4.94 7.02
N GLY A 132 -16.52 6.17 7.29
CA GLY A 132 -15.90 7.34 6.73
C GLY A 132 -15.01 8.03 7.76
N TRP A 133 -14.21 8.95 7.29
CA TRP A 133 -13.38 9.80 8.14
C TRP A 133 -13.26 11.18 7.55
N SER A 134 -13.19 12.19 8.40
CA SER A 134 -12.90 13.57 8.03
C SER A 134 -12.13 14.22 9.15
N ASN A 135 -11.20 15.13 8.80
CA ASN A 135 -10.43 15.90 9.78
C ASN A 135 -11.20 17.11 10.33
N SER A 136 -12.34 17.40 9.77
CA SER A 136 -13.16 18.55 10.18
C SER A 136 -14.28 18.20 11.15
#